data_abe5b2ed0a02db2dbeb2049ccd10741e
#
_entry.id   abe5b2ed0a02db2dbeb2049ccd10741e
#
_cell.length_a   1.000
_cell.length_b   1.000
_cell.length_c   1.000
_cell.angle_alpha   90.00
_cell.angle_beta   90.00
_cell.angle_gamma   90.00
#
_symmetry.space_group_name_H-M   'P 1'
#
loop_
_entity.id
_entity.type
_entity.pdbx_description
1 polymer ?
#
loop_
_entity_poly.entity_id
_entity_poly.type
_entity_poly.pdbx_seq_one_letter_code
_entity_poly.pdbx_strand_id
1 'polypeptide(L)'
;MWWWLFFVTLATLIVPISSFAESRADTTGARASIDFRIVIPAMIRVTMVTQPDKILIEDRHIAQGYIDLDAGTSVKLTSNTRDGYLLAASYDSRMLSSVEVRVSSQNLMASMGFGSMRVASGLTIDKLIPISYRLHLLPEVRAGQYRWPVALAFSLAAA
;
A
#
# COMPACT_ATOMS: atom_id res chain seq x y z
N MET A 1 -13.43 -42.25 54.55
CA MET A 1 -14.23 -43.48 54.32
C MET A 1 -15.15 -43.17 53.13
N TRP A 2 -14.90 -43.82 52.13
CA TRP A 2 -15.45 -44.41 50.94
C TRP A 2 -14.98 -43.75 49.60
N TRP A 3 -14.08 -44.52 48.99
CA TRP A 3 -13.57 -44.50 47.64
C TRP A 3 -14.61 -45.06 46.66
N TRP A 4 -14.88 -44.33 45.54
CA TRP A 4 -15.49 -44.95 44.36
C TRP A 4 -14.66 -44.65 43.12
N LEU A 5 -13.97 -45.71 42.67
CA LEU A 5 -13.29 -45.83 41.41
C LEU A 5 -14.31 -45.97 40.27
N PHE A 6 -14.31 -45.04 39.34
CA PHE A 6 -14.97 -45.24 38.05
C PHE A 6 -13.91 -45.66 37.00
N PHE A 7 -13.92 -46.93 36.65
CA PHE A 7 -13.26 -47.45 35.46
C PHE A 7 -14.10 -47.12 34.26
N VAL A 8 -13.59 -46.25 33.35
CA VAL A 8 -14.13 -46.06 32.00
C VAL A 8 -13.36 -46.95 31.07
N THR A 9 -13.96 -48.04 30.64
CA THR A 9 -13.45 -48.93 29.61
C THR A 9 -13.71 -48.30 28.25
N LEU A 10 -12.60 -47.86 27.60
CA LEU A 10 -12.62 -47.35 26.21
C LEU A 10 -12.58 -48.58 25.29
N ALA A 11 -13.72 -48.91 24.71
CA ALA A 11 -13.82 -49.94 23.66
C ALA A 11 -13.37 -49.33 22.31
N THR A 12 -12.15 -49.67 21.89
CA THR A 12 -11.66 -49.37 20.53
C THR A 12 -12.31 -50.29 19.51
N LEU A 13 -13.21 -49.74 18.73
CA LEU A 13 -13.84 -50.40 17.60
C LEU A 13 -12.84 -50.36 16.41
N ILE A 14 -12.13 -51.48 16.20
CA ILE A 14 -11.28 -51.71 15.02
C ILE A 14 -12.18 -52.16 13.89
N VAL A 15 -12.49 -51.25 12.94
CA VAL A 15 -13.16 -51.60 11.67
C VAL A 15 -12.09 -52.03 10.67
N PRO A 16 -12.06 -53.27 10.18
CA PRO A 16 -11.16 -53.67 9.12
C PRO A 16 -11.67 -53.04 7.80
N ILE A 17 -10.92 -52.09 7.28
CA ILE A 17 -11.13 -51.59 5.92
C ILE A 17 -10.55 -52.63 4.97
N SER A 18 -11.40 -53.52 4.46
CA SER A 18 -11.05 -54.40 3.38
C SER A 18 -11.04 -53.61 2.08
N SER A 19 -9.92 -52.99 1.72
CA SER A 19 -9.75 -52.39 0.39
C SER A 19 -9.56 -53.51 -0.64
N PHE A 20 -10.64 -53.93 -1.27
CA PHE A 20 -10.59 -54.68 -2.52
C PHE A 20 -10.15 -53.72 -3.63
N ALA A 21 -8.85 -53.56 -3.81
CA ALA A 21 -8.30 -52.98 -5.02
C ALA A 21 -8.33 -54.02 -6.14
N GLU A 22 -9.46 -54.18 -6.81
CA GLU A 22 -9.52 -54.92 -8.05
C GLU A 22 -8.89 -54.06 -9.15
N SER A 23 -7.61 -54.25 -9.37
CA SER A 23 -6.84 -53.63 -10.43
C SER A 23 -7.24 -54.25 -11.76
N ARG A 24 -8.31 -53.77 -12.35
CA ARG A 24 -8.62 -54.04 -13.75
C ARG A 24 -7.80 -53.05 -14.56
N ALA A 25 -6.70 -53.54 -15.11
CA ALA A 25 -5.89 -52.77 -16.06
C ALA A 25 -6.62 -52.68 -17.39
N ASP A 26 -7.60 -51.77 -17.47
CA ASP A 26 -8.14 -51.34 -18.73
C ASP A 26 -7.22 -50.20 -19.26
N THR A 27 -6.45 -50.58 -20.29
CA THR A 27 -5.47 -49.69 -20.99
C THR A 27 -6.11 -48.64 -21.87
N THR A 28 -7.27 -48.14 -21.54
CA THR A 28 -7.82 -46.89 -22.06
C THR A 28 -7.41 -45.80 -21.11
N GLY A 29 -6.32 -45.08 -21.47
CA GLY A 29 -5.72 -44.04 -20.65
C GLY A 29 -6.73 -42.97 -20.27
N ALA A 30 -7.38 -43.15 -19.11
CA ALA A 30 -8.17 -42.11 -18.48
C ALA A 30 -7.20 -41.01 -18.03
N ARG A 31 -7.17 -39.91 -18.79
CA ARG A 31 -6.46 -38.69 -18.35
C ARG A 31 -7.41 -37.94 -17.43
N ALA A 32 -7.08 -37.88 -16.15
CA ALA A 32 -7.71 -36.95 -15.22
C ALA A 32 -6.96 -35.64 -15.30
N SER A 33 -7.63 -34.56 -15.70
CA SER A 33 -7.10 -33.22 -15.61
C SER A 33 -7.67 -32.54 -14.35
N ILE A 34 -6.81 -31.94 -13.56
CA ILE A 34 -7.21 -31.14 -12.40
C ILE A 34 -6.92 -29.69 -12.77
N ASP A 35 -7.99 -28.89 -12.89
CA ASP A 35 -7.86 -27.47 -13.13
C ASP A 35 -7.70 -26.73 -11.80
N PHE A 36 -6.55 -26.08 -11.60
CA PHE A 36 -6.30 -25.21 -10.48
C PHE A 36 -6.49 -23.77 -10.91
N ARG A 37 -7.35 -23.04 -10.22
CA ARG A 37 -7.47 -21.58 -10.36
C ARG A 37 -6.98 -20.90 -9.10
N ILE A 38 -5.85 -20.19 -9.21
CA ILE A 38 -5.32 -19.36 -8.13
C ILE A 38 -5.66 -17.90 -8.45
N VAL A 39 -6.41 -17.26 -7.57
CA VAL A 39 -6.72 -15.82 -7.66
C VAL A 39 -5.88 -15.09 -6.65
N ILE A 40 -4.93 -14.29 -7.13
CA ILE A 40 -4.10 -13.43 -6.30
C ILE A 40 -4.74 -12.03 -6.33
N PRO A 41 -5.27 -11.51 -5.21
CA PRO A 41 -5.86 -10.18 -5.19
C PRO A 41 -4.79 -9.11 -5.45
N ALA A 42 -5.20 -8.02 -6.11
CA ALA A 42 -4.35 -6.86 -6.26
C ALA A 42 -4.03 -6.26 -4.89
N MET A 43 -2.77 -5.94 -4.66
CA MET A 43 -2.27 -5.43 -3.38
C MET A 43 -1.30 -4.29 -3.61
N ILE A 44 -1.41 -3.28 -2.76
CA ILE A 44 -0.39 -2.24 -2.58
C ILE A 44 -0.05 -2.13 -1.10
N ARG A 45 1.24 -2.10 -0.78
CA ARG A 45 1.76 -1.79 0.55
C ARG A 45 2.67 -0.59 0.44
N VAL A 46 2.40 0.40 1.26
CA VAL A 46 3.20 1.63 1.35
C VAL A 46 3.72 1.79 2.76
N THR A 47 5.02 1.99 2.90
CA THR A 47 5.66 2.31 4.17
C THR A 47 6.34 3.66 4.02
N MET A 48 5.98 4.60 4.86
CA MET A 48 6.66 5.88 4.95
C MET A 48 8.06 5.65 5.54
N VAL A 49 9.09 6.01 4.80
CA VAL A 49 10.49 5.85 5.26
C VAL A 49 10.98 7.13 5.92
N THR A 50 10.74 8.26 5.24
CA THR A 50 11.06 9.60 5.76
C THR A 50 9.95 10.57 5.40
N GLN A 51 9.59 11.42 6.35
CA GLN A 51 8.72 12.57 6.15
C GLN A 51 9.09 13.61 7.19
N PRO A 52 9.23 14.89 6.84
CA PRO A 52 9.48 15.94 7.81
C PRO A 52 8.27 16.12 8.74
N ASP A 53 8.52 16.35 10.02
CA ASP A 53 7.48 16.77 10.97
C ASP A 53 7.15 18.24 10.86
N LYS A 54 8.14 19.03 10.42
CA LYS A 54 8.08 20.50 10.39
C LYS A 54 8.74 21.02 9.13
N ILE A 55 8.35 22.23 8.74
CA ILE A 55 8.95 22.99 7.66
C ILE A 55 9.37 24.36 8.17
N LEU A 56 10.53 24.83 7.75
CA LEU A 56 11.02 26.19 8.01
C LEU A 56 10.70 27.08 6.80
N ILE A 57 9.92 28.12 7.02
CA ILE A 57 9.64 29.15 6.03
C ILE A 57 10.54 30.35 6.35
N GLU A 58 11.38 30.71 5.41
CA GLU A 58 12.28 31.85 5.50
C GLU A 58 11.74 33.02 4.65
N ASP A 59 12.26 34.22 4.89
CA ASP A 59 11.84 35.44 4.15
C ASP A 59 12.05 35.30 2.63
N ARG A 60 13.07 34.57 2.21
CA ARG A 60 13.30 34.29 0.77
C ARG A 60 12.16 33.48 0.16
N HIS A 61 11.59 32.51 0.90
CA HIS A 61 10.45 31.70 0.42
C HIS A 61 9.19 32.55 0.28
N ILE A 62 9.00 33.49 1.20
CA ILE A 62 7.89 34.46 1.14
C ILE A 62 8.04 35.35 -0.09
N ALA A 63 9.25 35.88 -0.31
CA ALA A 63 9.54 36.72 -1.47
C ALA A 63 9.35 35.97 -2.81
N GLN A 64 9.65 34.67 -2.85
CA GLN A 64 9.43 33.81 -4.00
C GLN A 64 7.97 33.36 -4.17
N GLY A 65 7.20 33.30 -3.08
CA GLY A 65 5.84 32.80 -3.03
C GLY A 65 5.73 31.28 -3.05
N TYR A 66 6.85 30.53 -2.99
CA TYR A 66 6.88 29.08 -2.96
C TYR A 66 8.12 28.53 -2.27
N ILE A 67 8.05 27.22 -1.94
CA ILE A 67 9.19 26.43 -1.40
C ILE A 67 9.35 25.18 -2.27
N ASP A 68 10.56 24.95 -2.76
CA ASP A 68 10.94 23.71 -3.41
C ASP A 68 11.64 22.78 -2.41
N LEU A 69 11.20 21.52 -2.38
CA LEU A 69 11.73 20.48 -1.53
C LEU A 69 12.03 19.24 -2.38
N ASP A 70 13.31 19.03 -2.67
CA ASP A 70 13.74 17.83 -3.37
C ASP A 70 13.81 16.65 -2.40
N ALA A 71 13.17 15.54 -2.77
CA ALA A 71 13.09 14.33 -1.95
C ALA A 71 12.62 14.61 -0.49
N GLY A 72 11.67 15.53 -0.32
CA GLY A 72 11.14 15.89 1.00
C GLY A 72 10.45 14.73 1.72
N THR A 73 9.98 13.73 0.98
CA THR A 73 9.40 12.49 1.52
C THR A 73 9.95 11.30 0.75
N SER A 74 10.16 10.18 1.42
CA SER A 74 10.50 8.92 0.77
C SER A 74 9.56 7.82 1.24
N VAL A 75 9.01 7.07 0.29
CA VAL A 75 8.13 5.94 0.56
C VAL A 75 8.69 4.67 -0.03
N LYS A 76 8.54 3.56 0.69
CA LYS A 76 8.81 2.22 0.20
C LYS A 76 7.52 1.61 -0.29
N LEU A 77 7.50 1.23 -1.57
CA LEU A 77 6.32 0.69 -2.23
C LEU A 77 6.53 -0.76 -2.63
N THR A 78 5.52 -1.60 -2.33
CA THR A 78 5.40 -2.96 -2.84
C THR A 78 4.03 -3.13 -3.47
N SER A 79 3.98 -3.60 -4.72
CA SER A 79 2.74 -3.84 -5.45
C SER A 79 2.84 -5.07 -6.34
N ASN A 80 1.79 -5.88 -6.37
CA ASN A 80 1.65 -7.03 -7.25
C ASN A 80 0.77 -6.74 -8.49
N THR A 81 0.37 -5.48 -8.71
CA THR A 81 -0.41 -5.07 -9.88
C THR A 81 0.44 -4.29 -10.88
N ARG A 82 0.08 -4.42 -12.17
CA ARG A 82 0.68 -3.64 -13.26
C ARG A 82 -0.08 -2.35 -13.55
N ASP A 83 -1.27 -2.20 -12.98
CA ASP A 83 -2.17 -1.07 -13.27
C ASP A 83 -1.72 0.23 -12.61
N GLY A 84 -0.65 0.17 -11.82
CA GLY A 84 -0.16 1.31 -11.06
C GLY A 84 -0.96 1.55 -9.79
N TYR A 85 -0.85 2.76 -9.26
CA TYR A 85 -1.53 3.19 -8.05
C TYR A 85 -2.08 4.61 -8.20
N LEU A 86 -3.06 4.92 -7.38
CA LEU A 86 -3.57 6.28 -7.23
C LEU A 86 -2.81 6.95 -6.08
N LEU A 87 -2.18 8.07 -6.35
CA LEU A 87 -1.61 8.97 -5.35
C LEU A 87 -2.56 10.14 -5.16
N ALA A 88 -2.97 10.35 -3.92
CA ALA A 88 -3.74 11.53 -3.52
C ALA A 88 -2.90 12.39 -2.57
N ALA A 89 -2.98 13.69 -2.72
CA ALA A 89 -2.36 14.67 -1.86
C ALA A 89 -3.41 15.63 -1.31
N SER A 90 -3.33 15.91 -0.02
CA SER A 90 -4.09 16.99 0.63
C SER A 90 -3.12 17.91 1.37
N TYR A 91 -3.51 19.15 1.57
CA TYR A 91 -2.65 20.14 2.20
C TYR A 91 -3.43 21.11 3.08
N ASP A 92 -2.74 21.79 3.98
CA ASP A 92 -3.33 22.83 4.84
C ASP A 92 -3.57 24.10 4.03
N SER A 93 -4.83 24.34 3.65
CA SER A 93 -5.27 25.49 2.87
C SER A 93 -5.20 26.85 3.60
N ARG A 94 -4.87 26.84 4.90
CA ARG A 94 -4.61 28.09 5.66
C ARG A 94 -3.21 28.62 5.42
N MET A 95 -2.34 27.80 4.85
CA MET A 95 -0.92 28.08 4.68
C MET A 95 -0.51 28.05 3.21
N LEU A 96 -1.13 27.17 2.44
CA LEU A 96 -0.78 26.91 1.05
C LEU A 96 -1.97 27.19 0.13
N SER A 97 -1.70 27.85 -1.00
CA SER A 97 -2.67 28.02 -2.08
C SER A 97 -2.77 26.80 -2.98
N SER A 98 -1.64 26.11 -3.20
CA SER A 98 -1.58 24.88 -3.97
C SER A 98 -0.30 24.10 -3.62
N VAL A 99 -0.26 22.82 -4.01
CA VAL A 99 0.90 21.95 -3.85
C VAL A 99 1.12 21.19 -5.15
N GLU A 100 2.34 21.25 -5.67
CA GLU A 100 2.79 20.36 -6.73
C GLU A 100 3.60 19.22 -6.11
N VAL A 101 3.16 17.98 -6.35
CA VAL A 101 3.82 16.77 -5.88
C VAL A 101 4.45 16.07 -7.09
N ARG A 102 5.75 15.88 -7.05
CA ARG A 102 6.51 15.21 -8.10
C ARG A 102 6.94 13.82 -7.66
N VAL A 103 6.55 12.82 -8.45
CA VAL A 103 6.87 11.41 -8.21
C VAL A 103 7.46 10.82 -9.48
N SER A 104 8.75 10.48 -9.47
CA SER A 104 9.47 10.03 -10.67
C SER A 104 9.38 11.08 -11.79
N SER A 105 8.75 10.74 -12.91
CA SER A 105 8.54 11.64 -14.06
C SER A 105 7.14 12.27 -14.10
N GLN A 106 6.32 12.09 -13.09
CA GLN A 106 4.94 12.54 -13.06
C GLN A 106 4.73 13.64 -12.01
N ASN A 107 3.88 14.61 -12.34
CA ASN A 107 3.53 15.72 -11.47
C ASN A 107 2.04 15.67 -11.16
N LEU A 108 1.71 15.85 -9.89
CA LEU A 108 0.35 16.09 -9.39
C LEU A 108 0.24 17.54 -8.94
N MET A 109 -0.68 18.28 -9.50
CA MET A 109 -1.08 19.59 -8.97
C MET A 109 -2.29 19.40 -8.07
N ALA A 110 -2.13 19.63 -6.78
CA ALA A 110 -3.23 19.72 -5.82
C ALA A 110 -3.63 21.19 -5.66
N SER A 111 -4.90 21.48 -5.90
CA SER A 111 -5.52 22.80 -5.73
C SER A 111 -6.80 22.67 -4.91
N MET A 112 -7.26 23.75 -4.29
CA MET A 112 -8.45 23.73 -3.43
C MET A 112 -8.37 22.68 -2.28
N GLY A 113 -7.16 22.44 -1.74
CA GLY A 113 -6.92 21.56 -0.61
C GLY A 113 -6.67 20.09 -0.97
N PHE A 114 -6.92 19.67 -2.21
CA PHE A 114 -6.81 18.25 -2.61
C PHE A 114 -6.42 18.11 -4.09
N GLY A 115 -5.77 16.99 -4.40
CA GLY A 115 -5.48 16.55 -5.76
C GLY A 115 -5.17 15.06 -5.79
N SER A 116 -5.40 14.41 -6.93
CA SER A 116 -5.03 13.00 -7.13
C SER A 116 -4.54 12.74 -8.54
N MET A 117 -3.65 11.77 -8.69
CA MET A 117 -3.17 11.30 -9.99
C MET A 117 -2.96 9.80 -9.99
N ARG A 118 -3.10 9.19 -11.16
CA ARG A 118 -2.69 7.80 -11.37
C ARG A 118 -1.19 7.77 -11.71
N VAL A 119 -0.43 7.02 -10.92
CA VAL A 119 1.00 6.79 -11.16
C VAL A 119 1.15 5.43 -11.82
N ALA A 120 1.65 5.41 -13.05
CA ALA A 120 1.98 4.18 -13.73
C ALA A 120 3.11 3.46 -12.98
N SER A 121 2.91 2.20 -12.66
CA SER A 121 3.90 1.37 -11.98
C SER A 121 3.82 -0.03 -12.56
N GLY A 122 4.96 -0.66 -12.81
CA GLY A 122 5.01 -2.10 -13.04
C GLY A 122 4.93 -2.86 -11.70
N LEU A 123 5.07 -4.18 -11.77
CA LEU A 123 5.32 -5.00 -10.57
C LEU A 123 6.47 -4.37 -9.79
N THR A 124 6.24 -4.06 -8.54
CA THR A 124 7.19 -3.32 -7.71
C THR A 124 7.36 -4.05 -6.38
N ILE A 125 8.59 -4.39 -6.05
CA ILE A 125 8.94 -5.01 -4.78
C ILE A 125 9.94 -4.08 -4.08
N ASP A 126 9.58 -3.60 -2.90
CA ASP A 126 10.44 -2.83 -1.99
C ASP A 126 11.13 -1.62 -2.65
N LYS A 127 10.48 -1.01 -3.64
CA LYS A 127 11.03 0.14 -4.34
C LYS A 127 10.94 1.40 -3.48
N LEU A 128 12.07 2.05 -3.28
CA LEU A 128 12.13 3.36 -2.65
C LEU A 128 11.78 4.44 -3.70
N ILE A 129 10.80 5.26 -3.38
CA ILE A 129 10.30 6.34 -4.25
C ILE A 129 10.48 7.66 -3.51
N PRO A 130 11.38 8.53 -4.00
CA PRO A 130 11.49 9.89 -3.51
C PRO A 130 10.33 10.72 -4.05
N ILE A 131 9.81 11.60 -3.22
CA ILE A 131 8.72 12.52 -3.52
C ILE A 131 9.22 13.93 -3.26
N SER A 132 9.18 14.76 -4.28
CA SER A 132 9.54 16.16 -4.22
C SER A 132 8.28 17.03 -4.22
N TYR A 133 8.39 18.22 -3.68
CA TYR A 133 7.26 19.14 -3.54
C TYR A 133 7.64 20.53 -4.00
N ARG A 134 6.67 21.22 -4.61
CA ARG A 134 6.63 22.69 -4.65
C ARG A 134 5.39 23.15 -3.89
N LEU A 135 5.61 23.87 -2.81
CA LEU A 135 4.56 24.39 -1.93
C LEU A 135 4.34 25.85 -2.23
N HIS A 136 3.19 26.22 -2.79
CA HIS A 136 2.84 27.60 -3.05
C HIS A 136 2.23 28.24 -1.81
N LEU A 137 2.89 29.27 -1.29
CA LEU A 137 2.50 29.93 -0.05
C LEU A 137 1.34 30.90 -0.28
N LEU A 138 0.49 31.06 0.73
CA LEU A 138 -0.45 32.17 0.78
C LEU A 138 0.27 33.48 1.15
N PRO A 139 -0.20 34.64 0.68
CA PRO A 139 0.43 35.94 0.97
C PRO A 139 0.52 36.30 2.47
N GLU A 140 -0.38 35.73 3.27
CA GLU A 140 -0.48 36.02 4.71
C GLU A 140 0.52 35.21 5.56
N VAL A 141 1.19 34.24 4.96
CA VAL A 141 2.16 33.37 5.66
C VAL A 141 3.40 34.18 5.99
N ARG A 142 3.91 34.00 7.21
CA ARG A 142 5.10 34.67 7.71
C ARG A 142 6.27 33.69 7.84
N ALA A 143 7.48 34.22 7.94
CA ALA A 143 8.66 33.42 8.26
C ALA A 143 8.50 32.76 9.64
N GLY A 144 8.88 31.50 9.72
CA GLY A 144 8.75 30.73 10.96
C GLY A 144 8.77 29.23 10.72
N GLN A 145 8.68 28.47 11.80
CA GLN A 145 8.59 27.03 11.78
C GLN A 145 7.14 26.58 11.88
N TYR A 146 6.71 25.77 10.92
CA TYR A 146 5.36 25.23 10.81
C TYR A 146 5.36 23.72 10.87
N ARG A 147 4.25 23.13 11.26
CA ARG A 147 4.03 21.70 11.11
C ARG A 147 3.99 21.34 9.63
N TRP A 148 4.42 20.13 9.28
CA TRP A 148 4.36 19.65 7.90
C TRP A 148 2.94 19.73 7.33
N PRO A 149 2.74 20.45 6.20
CA PRO A 149 1.40 20.82 5.76
C PRO A 149 0.78 19.86 4.73
N VAL A 150 1.47 18.82 4.30
CA VAL A 150 1.01 17.92 3.23
C VAL A 150 0.78 16.52 3.75
N ALA A 151 -0.34 15.92 3.41
CA ALA A 151 -0.63 14.50 3.65
C ALA A 151 -0.77 13.77 2.31
N LEU A 152 -0.18 12.58 2.23
CA LEU A 152 -0.25 11.70 1.07
C LEU A 152 -1.06 10.46 1.40
N ALA A 153 -1.87 10.00 0.44
CA ALA A 153 -2.57 8.73 0.49
C ALA A 153 -2.32 7.95 -0.80
N PHE A 154 -2.20 6.63 -0.65
CA PHE A 154 -1.96 5.72 -1.76
C PHE A 154 -3.06 4.66 -1.78
N SER A 155 -3.59 4.37 -2.96
CA SER A 155 -4.56 3.31 -3.15
C SER A 155 -4.32 2.58 -4.46
N LEU A 156 -4.94 1.41 -4.62
CA LEU A 156 -4.94 0.71 -5.89
C LEU A 156 -5.64 1.59 -6.94
N ALA A 157 -5.06 1.67 -8.14
CA ALA A 157 -5.79 2.21 -9.25
C ALA A 157 -6.91 1.21 -9.60
N ALA A 158 -8.16 1.67 -9.58
CA ALA A 158 -9.26 0.86 -10.07
C ALA A 158 -9.05 0.56 -11.56
N ALA A 159 -9.29 -0.69 -11.94
CA ALA A 159 -9.26 -1.14 -13.33
C ALA A 159 -10.37 -0.47 -14.14
#